data_2962df3347725f61889d9ad6b60c0d79
#
_entry.id   2962df3347725f61889d9ad6b60c0d79
#
_cell.length_a   1.000
_cell.length_b   1.000
_cell.length_c   1.000
_cell.angle_alpha   90.00
_cell.angle_beta   90.00
_cell.angle_gamma   90.00
#
_symmetry.space_group_name_H-M   'P 1'
#
loop_
_entity.id
_entity.type
_entity.pdbx_description
1 polymer ?
#
loop_
_entity_poly.entity_id
_entity_poly.type
_entity_poly.pdbx_seq_one_letter_code
_entity_poly.pdbx_strand_id
1 'polypeptide(L)'
;MVQKELDETDQKIIFHICNGIHSYSELADLTDVSRNTVYRRINKLEENGMIQKRVMAVPDFEKIGFSSIIIGINVGLGDMKRTIRFLKRQNRIKFLWKTYGKYEVVALLMCEKDSVGDCINNLKEFLEDLEVDIKEFEASPSISWEKVDLTPFETETQNEE
;
A
#
# COMPACT_ATOMS: atom_id res chain seq x y z
N MET A 1 6.93 -17.28 15.73
CA MET A 1 5.96 -16.20 15.98
C MET A 1 4.59 -16.87 15.97
N VAL A 2 3.87 -16.87 17.09
CA VAL A 2 2.49 -17.38 17.13
C VAL A 2 1.64 -16.38 16.36
N GLN A 3 1.11 -16.80 15.22
CA GLN A 3 0.14 -16.02 14.45
C GLN A 3 -1.10 -15.88 15.33
N LYS A 4 -1.34 -14.68 15.85
CA LYS A 4 -2.49 -14.40 16.71
C LYS A 4 -3.70 -14.42 15.79
N GLU A 5 -4.56 -15.43 15.93
CA GLU A 5 -5.78 -15.55 15.13
C GLU A 5 -6.67 -14.33 15.34
N LEU A 6 -7.07 -13.72 14.25
CA LEU A 6 -8.13 -12.71 14.21
C LEU A 6 -9.47 -13.43 14.32
N ASP A 7 -10.29 -13.05 15.28
CA ASP A 7 -11.66 -13.54 15.33
C ASP A 7 -12.56 -12.79 14.32
N GLU A 8 -13.76 -13.27 14.10
CA GLU A 8 -14.73 -12.71 13.16
C GLU A 8 -15.02 -11.22 13.42
N THR A 9 -15.08 -10.80 14.68
CA THR A 9 -15.29 -9.41 15.06
C THR A 9 -14.10 -8.55 14.68
N ASP A 10 -12.86 -9.04 14.88
CA ASP A 10 -11.64 -8.35 14.48
C ASP A 10 -11.59 -8.16 12.95
N GLN A 11 -11.97 -9.19 12.19
CA GLN A 11 -12.04 -9.15 10.73
C GLN A 11 -13.08 -8.11 10.23
N LYS A 12 -14.29 -8.10 10.82
CA LYS A 12 -15.33 -7.09 10.52
C LYS A 12 -14.86 -5.67 10.83
N ILE A 13 -14.21 -5.47 11.98
CA ILE A 13 -13.67 -4.15 12.35
C ILE A 13 -12.62 -3.70 11.33
N ILE A 14 -11.66 -4.56 10.96
CA ILE A 14 -10.62 -4.25 9.96
C ILE A 14 -11.27 -3.93 8.62
N PHE A 15 -12.24 -4.73 8.17
CA PHE A 15 -12.96 -4.50 6.93
C PHE A 15 -13.57 -3.09 6.88
N HIS A 16 -14.35 -2.72 7.88
CA HIS A 16 -15.02 -1.43 7.91
C HIS A 16 -14.05 -0.24 8.02
N ILE A 17 -12.95 -0.37 8.78
CA ILE A 17 -11.90 0.66 8.85
C ILE A 17 -11.23 0.84 7.48
N CYS A 18 -10.92 -0.23 6.76
CA CYS A 18 -10.34 -0.17 5.41
C CYS A 18 -11.29 0.50 4.41
N ASN A 19 -12.59 0.38 4.63
CA ASN A 19 -13.62 1.07 3.84
C ASN A 19 -13.94 2.51 4.34
N GLY A 20 -13.10 3.08 5.19
CA GLY A 20 -13.17 4.48 5.59
C GLY A 20 -14.07 4.77 6.79
N ILE A 21 -14.61 3.76 7.47
CA ILE A 21 -15.43 3.94 8.66
C ILE A 21 -14.54 4.04 9.89
N HIS A 22 -14.47 5.22 10.49
CA HIS A 22 -13.59 5.50 11.63
C HIS A 22 -14.33 5.85 12.92
N SER A 23 -15.67 5.96 12.86
CA SER A 23 -16.50 6.22 14.04
C SER A 23 -16.67 4.95 14.87
N TYR A 24 -16.26 5.00 16.14
CA TYR A 24 -16.46 3.86 17.06
C TYR A 24 -17.92 3.48 17.28
N SER A 25 -18.85 4.46 17.18
CA SER A 25 -20.28 4.19 17.29
C SER A 25 -20.78 3.44 16.07
N GLU A 26 -20.45 3.93 14.88
CA GLU A 26 -20.81 3.30 13.61
C GLU A 26 -20.22 1.88 13.48
N LEU A 27 -18.95 1.71 13.85
CA LEU A 27 -18.31 0.39 13.90
C LEU A 27 -19.02 -0.55 14.89
N ALA A 28 -19.49 -0.03 16.02
CA ALA A 28 -20.23 -0.82 17.01
C ALA A 28 -21.54 -1.35 16.43
N ASP A 29 -22.29 -0.49 15.73
CA ASP A 29 -23.55 -0.85 15.08
C ASP A 29 -23.34 -1.88 13.97
N LEU A 30 -22.29 -1.71 13.13
CA LEU A 30 -21.96 -2.61 12.02
C LEU A 30 -21.41 -3.96 12.45
N THR A 31 -20.79 -4.04 13.62
CA THR A 31 -20.16 -5.28 14.13
C THR A 31 -20.95 -5.96 15.23
N ASP A 32 -22.12 -5.40 15.61
CA ASP A 32 -23.00 -5.89 16.66
C ASP A 32 -22.30 -6.09 18.02
N VAL A 33 -21.42 -5.14 18.37
CA VAL A 33 -20.74 -5.12 19.67
C VAL A 33 -20.75 -3.73 20.29
N SER A 34 -20.46 -3.62 21.58
CA SER A 34 -20.45 -2.33 22.25
C SER A 34 -19.30 -1.42 21.73
N ARG A 35 -19.51 -0.09 21.77
CA ARG A 35 -18.47 0.90 21.45
C ARG A 35 -17.18 0.70 22.25
N ASN A 36 -17.28 0.30 23.51
CA ASN A 36 -16.12 0.01 24.35
C ASN A 36 -15.37 -1.25 23.87
N THR A 37 -16.10 -2.23 23.35
CA THR A 37 -15.51 -3.44 22.76
C THR A 37 -14.74 -3.08 21.50
N VAL A 38 -15.32 -2.27 20.59
CA VAL A 38 -14.63 -1.77 19.39
C VAL A 38 -13.34 -1.04 19.77
N TYR A 39 -13.43 -0.06 20.68
CA TYR A 39 -12.27 0.70 21.14
C TYR A 39 -11.14 -0.20 21.65
N ARG A 40 -11.47 -1.16 22.54
CA ARG A 40 -10.49 -2.10 23.09
C ARG A 40 -9.86 -3.00 22.03
N ARG A 41 -10.65 -3.45 21.05
CA ARG A 41 -10.17 -4.32 19.97
C ARG A 41 -9.25 -3.55 19.02
N ILE A 42 -9.63 -2.36 18.60
CA ILE A 42 -8.78 -1.51 17.74
C ILE A 42 -7.43 -1.24 18.41
N ASN A 43 -7.42 -0.84 19.69
CA ASN A 43 -6.17 -0.60 20.40
C ASN A 43 -5.29 -1.86 20.44
N LYS A 44 -5.90 -3.03 20.71
CA LYS A 44 -5.17 -4.31 20.72
C LYS A 44 -4.60 -4.69 19.34
N LEU A 45 -5.33 -4.39 18.25
CA LEU A 45 -4.85 -4.61 16.89
C LEU A 45 -3.68 -3.66 16.55
N GLU A 46 -3.75 -2.39 16.96
CA GLU A 46 -2.67 -1.41 16.79
C GLU A 46 -1.42 -1.79 17.61
N GLU A 47 -1.58 -2.12 18.90
CA GLU A 47 -0.49 -2.54 19.80
C GLU A 47 0.24 -3.79 19.29
N ASN A 48 -0.49 -4.71 18.66
CA ASN A 48 0.11 -5.89 18.05
C ASN A 48 0.67 -5.66 16.63
N GLY A 49 0.57 -4.43 16.11
CA GLY A 49 1.03 -4.07 14.76
C GLY A 49 0.22 -4.72 13.64
N MET A 50 -0.99 -5.23 13.93
CA MET A 50 -1.87 -5.84 12.93
C MET A 50 -2.52 -4.80 12.03
N ILE A 51 -2.77 -3.60 12.55
CA ILE A 51 -3.26 -2.44 11.80
C ILE A 51 -2.41 -1.21 12.13
N GLN A 52 -2.38 -0.28 11.17
CA GLN A 52 -1.93 1.10 11.38
C GLN A 52 -3.08 2.01 11.01
N LYS A 53 -3.73 2.58 12.00
CA LYS A 53 -4.83 3.50 11.77
C LYS A 53 -4.32 4.79 11.14
N ARG A 54 -4.76 5.06 9.92
CA ARG A 54 -4.50 6.31 9.19
C ARG A 54 -5.80 6.79 8.58
N VAL A 55 -6.10 8.06 8.75
CA VAL A 55 -7.14 8.70 7.93
C VAL A 55 -6.52 8.95 6.56
N MET A 56 -7.04 8.29 5.54
CA MET A 56 -6.54 8.40 4.18
C MET A 56 -7.69 8.74 3.25
N ALA A 57 -7.52 9.84 2.49
CA ALA A 57 -8.35 10.09 1.33
C ALA A 57 -7.67 9.45 0.11
N VAL A 58 -8.45 8.80 -0.74
CA VAL A 58 -7.97 8.32 -2.04
C VAL A 58 -8.42 9.36 -3.07
N PRO A 59 -7.50 10.21 -3.55
CA PRO A 59 -7.85 11.20 -4.56
C PRO A 59 -8.03 10.51 -5.93
N ASP A 60 -8.83 11.12 -6.78
CA ASP A 60 -8.84 10.80 -8.21
C ASP A 60 -7.56 11.37 -8.83
N PHE A 61 -6.52 10.54 -8.90
CA PHE A 61 -5.18 10.96 -9.34
C PHE A 61 -5.20 11.54 -10.74
N GLU A 62 -6.05 11.03 -11.62
CA GLU A 62 -6.16 11.51 -12.97
C GLU A 62 -6.71 12.93 -13.03
N LYS A 63 -7.76 13.23 -12.27
CA LYS A 63 -8.38 14.56 -12.21
C LYS A 63 -7.47 15.61 -11.58
N ILE A 64 -6.59 15.20 -10.64
CA ILE A 64 -5.63 16.15 -10.04
C ILE A 64 -4.29 16.22 -10.78
N GLY A 65 -4.20 15.63 -12.00
CA GLY A 65 -3.06 15.78 -12.90
C GLY A 65 -1.86 14.88 -12.57
N PHE A 66 -2.07 13.77 -11.85
CA PHE A 66 -1.02 12.80 -11.56
C PHE A 66 -1.17 11.53 -12.38
N SER A 67 -0.02 10.86 -12.60
CA SER A 67 0.09 9.53 -13.18
C SER A 67 0.83 8.62 -12.21
N SER A 68 0.46 7.35 -12.17
CA SER A 68 1.18 6.33 -11.44
C SER A 68 2.05 5.50 -12.39
N ILE A 69 3.21 5.07 -11.91
CA ILE A 69 4.17 4.29 -12.67
C ILE A 69 4.51 3.06 -11.84
N ILE A 70 4.27 1.89 -12.40
CA ILE A 70 4.69 0.64 -11.79
C ILE A 70 6.15 0.41 -12.16
N ILE A 71 7.00 0.27 -11.16
CA ILE A 71 8.43 0.05 -11.31
C ILE A 71 8.77 -1.36 -10.87
N GLY A 72 9.45 -2.10 -11.74
CA GLY A 72 10.04 -3.41 -11.45
C GLY A 72 11.56 -3.32 -11.49
N ILE A 73 12.25 -3.84 -10.45
CA ILE A 73 13.71 -3.77 -10.35
C ILE A 73 14.26 -5.12 -9.92
N ASN A 74 15.33 -5.57 -10.62
CA ASN A 74 16.23 -6.63 -10.18
C ASN A 74 17.62 -6.04 -9.95
N VAL A 75 18.25 -6.40 -8.84
CA VAL A 75 19.55 -5.86 -8.43
C VAL A 75 20.57 -6.97 -8.16
N GLY A 76 21.83 -6.62 -8.11
CA GLY A 76 22.92 -7.56 -7.77
C GLY A 76 22.81 -8.11 -6.34
N LEU A 77 23.48 -9.26 -6.13
CA LEU A 77 23.57 -9.89 -4.82
C LEU A 77 24.19 -8.92 -3.80
N GLY A 78 23.43 -8.62 -2.74
CA GLY A 78 23.89 -7.71 -1.69
C GLY A 78 23.30 -6.30 -1.76
N ASP A 79 22.83 -5.85 -2.92
CA ASP A 79 22.32 -4.48 -3.13
C ASP A 79 20.86 -4.28 -2.72
N MET A 80 20.11 -5.36 -2.56
CA MET A 80 18.70 -5.34 -2.20
C MET A 80 18.38 -4.44 -1.00
N LYS A 81 19.15 -4.58 0.10
CA LYS A 81 18.89 -3.79 1.32
C LYS A 81 19.14 -2.30 1.10
N ARG A 82 20.16 -1.95 0.28
CA ARG A 82 20.52 -0.58 -0.06
C ARG A 82 19.44 0.04 -0.93
N THR A 83 19.00 -0.66 -1.96
CA THR A 83 17.92 -0.27 -2.86
C THR A 83 16.60 -0.02 -2.11
N ILE A 84 16.15 -0.96 -1.30
CA ILE A 84 14.92 -0.83 -0.50
C ILE A 84 15.02 0.38 0.46
N ARG A 85 16.17 0.57 1.12
CA ARG A 85 16.37 1.70 2.04
C ARG A 85 16.29 3.04 1.31
N PHE A 86 16.85 3.11 0.13
CA PHE A 86 16.80 4.30 -0.71
C PHE A 86 15.36 4.58 -1.16
N LEU A 87 14.68 3.60 -1.77
CA LEU A 87 13.31 3.75 -2.27
C LEU A 87 12.31 4.15 -1.18
N LYS A 88 12.47 3.61 0.05
CA LYS A 88 11.65 4.00 1.21
C LYS A 88 11.72 5.49 1.56
N ARG A 89 12.80 6.18 1.20
CA ARG A 89 13.01 7.60 1.48
C ARG A 89 12.46 8.50 0.38
N GLN A 90 12.08 7.94 -0.76
CA GLN A 90 11.56 8.73 -1.88
C GLN A 90 10.10 9.08 -1.66
N ASN A 91 9.78 10.35 -1.52
CA ASN A 91 8.42 10.83 -1.27
C ASN A 91 7.43 10.49 -2.39
N ARG A 92 7.92 10.31 -3.62
CA ARG A 92 7.12 9.92 -4.78
C ARG A 92 6.79 8.44 -4.83
N ILE A 93 7.51 7.59 -4.10
CA ILE A 93 7.18 6.16 -3.93
C ILE A 93 6.05 6.04 -2.91
N LYS A 94 4.92 5.53 -3.36
CA LYS A 94 3.70 5.37 -2.53
C LYS A 94 3.54 3.96 -2.00
N PHE A 95 3.90 2.95 -2.81
CA PHE A 95 3.93 1.56 -2.41
C PHE A 95 5.27 0.95 -2.78
N LEU A 96 5.76 0.04 -1.95
CA LEU A 96 7.03 -0.63 -2.14
C LEU A 96 6.95 -2.05 -1.59
N TRP A 97 7.22 -3.02 -2.45
CA TRP A 97 7.21 -4.44 -2.11
C TRP A 97 8.56 -5.07 -2.41
N LYS A 98 8.96 -6.02 -1.58
CA LYS A 98 9.93 -7.06 -1.92
C LYS A 98 9.14 -8.28 -2.37
N THR A 99 9.46 -8.83 -3.54
CA THR A 99 8.69 -9.92 -4.15
C THR A 99 9.56 -11.12 -4.46
N TYR A 100 8.92 -12.23 -4.82
CA TYR A 100 9.58 -13.44 -5.32
C TYR A 100 9.23 -13.71 -6.80
N GLY A 101 8.65 -12.73 -7.50
CA GLY A 101 8.25 -12.84 -8.90
C GLY A 101 9.36 -12.50 -9.88
N LYS A 102 8.96 -12.02 -11.06
CA LYS A 102 9.87 -11.55 -12.12
C LYS A 102 10.83 -10.48 -11.61
N TYR A 103 10.34 -9.56 -10.79
CA TYR A 103 11.13 -8.51 -10.15
C TYR A 103 11.27 -8.76 -8.66
N GLU A 104 12.46 -8.53 -8.10
CA GLU A 104 12.71 -8.66 -6.66
C GLU A 104 12.15 -7.48 -5.86
N VAL A 105 12.06 -6.30 -6.50
CA VAL A 105 11.47 -5.09 -5.95
C VAL A 105 10.41 -4.57 -6.91
N VAL A 106 9.22 -4.31 -6.38
CA VAL A 106 8.15 -3.63 -7.11
C VAL A 106 7.77 -2.37 -6.34
N ALA A 107 7.61 -1.26 -7.05
CA ALA A 107 7.23 0.01 -6.45
C ALA A 107 6.14 0.71 -7.27
N LEU A 108 5.33 1.53 -6.62
CA LEU A 108 4.43 2.46 -7.25
C LEU A 108 4.98 3.88 -7.06
N LEU A 109 5.37 4.50 -8.15
CA LEU A 109 5.86 5.87 -8.22
C LEU A 109 4.74 6.79 -8.70
N MET A 110 4.55 7.94 -8.05
CA MET A 110 3.58 8.97 -8.45
C MET A 110 4.29 10.18 -9.02
N CYS A 111 3.84 10.63 -10.19
CA CYS A 111 4.38 11.78 -10.90
C CYS A 111 3.27 12.66 -11.46
N GLU A 112 3.57 13.92 -11.70
CA GLU A 112 2.74 14.77 -12.57
C GLU A 112 2.70 14.18 -13.98
N LYS A 113 1.55 14.24 -14.65
CA LYS A 113 1.34 13.63 -15.98
C LYS A 113 2.38 14.09 -17.01
N ASP A 114 2.73 15.37 -16.97
CA ASP A 114 3.65 15.97 -17.94
C ASP A 114 5.14 15.67 -17.64
N SER A 115 5.43 15.05 -16.49
CA SER A 115 6.80 14.79 -15.99
C SER A 115 7.14 13.30 -15.86
N VAL A 116 6.35 12.42 -16.45
CA VAL A 116 6.52 10.96 -16.31
C VAL A 116 7.91 10.49 -16.76
N GLY A 117 8.39 10.97 -17.92
CA GLY A 117 9.70 10.65 -18.44
C GLY A 117 10.83 11.10 -17.52
N ASP A 118 10.76 12.34 -17.03
CA ASP A 118 11.75 12.90 -16.11
C ASP A 118 11.76 12.16 -14.77
N CYS A 119 10.59 11.77 -14.26
CA CYS A 119 10.50 11.01 -13.03
C CYS A 119 11.18 9.63 -13.13
N ILE A 120 11.02 8.95 -14.27
CA ILE A 120 11.65 7.65 -14.51
C ILE A 120 13.17 7.83 -14.63
N ASN A 121 13.62 8.81 -15.40
CA ASN A 121 15.05 9.08 -15.60
C ASN A 121 15.72 9.48 -14.28
N ASN A 122 15.14 10.40 -13.53
CA ASN A 122 15.66 10.82 -12.23
C ASN A 122 15.78 9.62 -11.26
N LEU A 123 14.79 8.70 -11.25
CA LEU A 123 14.86 7.52 -10.40
C LEU A 123 16.01 6.60 -10.82
N LYS A 124 16.24 6.41 -12.13
CA LYS A 124 17.36 5.63 -12.64
C LYS A 124 18.72 6.26 -12.26
N GLU A 125 18.88 7.55 -12.53
CA GLU A 125 20.10 8.29 -12.17
C GLU A 125 20.41 8.19 -10.67
N PHE A 126 19.43 8.35 -9.81
CA PHE A 126 19.61 8.17 -8.36
C PHE A 126 20.00 6.76 -7.96
N LEU A 127 19.50 5.74 -8.66
CA LEU A 127 19.91 4.35 -8.40
C LEU A 127 21.34 4.08 -8.89
N GLU A 128 21.74 4.68 -10.02
CA GLU A 128 23.11 4.63 -10.54
C GLU A 128 24.10 5.32 -9.59
N ASP A 129 23.75 6.51 -9.07
CA ASP A 129 24.55 7.25 -8.09
C ASP A 129 24.76 6.48 -6.78
N LEU A 130 23.88 5.54 -6.46
CA LEU A 130 24.05 4.64 -5.33
C LEU A 130 25.07 3.52 -5.59
N GLU A 131 25.63 3.42 -6.79
CA GLU A 131 26.51 2.33 -7.20
C GLU A 131 25.85 0.94 -6.97
N VAL A 132 24.55 0.84 -7.25
CA VAL A 132 23.77 -0.40 -7.18
C VAL A 132 23.87 -1.11 -8.51
N ASP A 133 24.21 -2.40 -8.52
CA ASP A 133 24.25 -3.23 -9.72
C ASP A 133 22.82 -3.56 -10.17
N ILE A 134 22.24 -2.70 -11.02
CA ILE A 134 20.90 -2.88 -11.58
C ILE A 134 20.97 -3.90 -12.71
N LYS A 135 20.33 -5.06 -12.52
CA LYS A 135 20.24 -6.12 -13.53
C LYS A 135 19.09 -5.90 -14.50
N GLU A 136 17.98 -5.39 -14.00
CA GLU A 136 16.78 -5.11 -14.80
C GLU A 136 16.01 -3.94 -14.15
N PHE A 137 15.52 -3.04 -14.98
CA PHE A 137 14.66 -1.94 -14.58
C PHE A 137 13.55 -1.78 -15.60
N GLU A 138 12.31 -1.96 -15.18
CA GLU A 138 11.12 -1.75 -16.01
C GLU A 138 10.26 -0.66 -15.37
N ALA A 139 9.70 0.21 -16.21
CA ALA A 139 8.78 1.25 -15.79
C ALA A 139 7.56 1.21 -16.69
N SER A 140 6.39 0.98 -16.11
CA SER A 140 5.11 0.90 -16.80
C SER A 140 4.17 1.99 -16.27
N PRO A 141 4.03 3.12 -16.98
CA PRO A 141 3.04 4.14 -16.63
C PRO A 141 1.62 3.56 -16.73
N SER A 142 0.80 3.83 -15.71
CA SER A 142 -0.61 3.42 -15.73
C SER A 142 -1.41 4.36 -16.65
N ILE A 143 -2.46 3.81 -17.25
CA ILE A 143 -3.43 4.56 -18.04
C ILE A 143 -4.54 5.09 -17.12
N SER A 144 -5.06 4.20 -16.25
CA SER A 144 -6.14 4.51 -15.31
C SER A 144 -6.03 3.66 -14.05
N TRP A 145 -6.73 4.06 -13.00
CA TRP A 145 -6.95 3.29 -11.80
C TRP A 145 -8.34 2.65 -11.88
N GLU A 146 -8.38 1.35 -12.07
CA GLU A 146 -9.66 0.61 -12.19
C GLU A 146 -10.26 0.27 -10.84
N LYS A 147 -9.39 -0.01 -9.84
CA LYS A 147 -9.82 -0.34 -8.47
C LYS A 147 -8.76 0.06 -7.46
N VAL A 148 -9.20 0.65 -6.36
CA VAL A 148 -8.40 0.85 -5.16
C VAL A 148 -9.17 0.26 -3.98
N ASP A 149 -8.74 -0.90 -3.51
CA ASP A 149 -9.33 -1.58 -2.39
C ASP A 149 -8.20 -2.17 -1.53
N LEU A 150 -8.13 -1.77 -0.28
CA LEU A 150 -7.13 -2.23 0.68
C LEU A 150 -7.71 -3.23 1.70
N THR A 151 -8.94 -3.68 1.49
CA THR A 151 -9.63 -4.61 2.37
C THR A 151 -9.08 -6.03 2.17
N PRO A 152 -8.54 -6.68 3.20
CA PRO A 152 -8.02 -8.04 3.08
C PRO A 152 -9.10 -9.13 3.20
N PHE A 153 -10.34 -8.76 3.51
CA PHE A 153 -11.45 -9.68 3.74
C PHE A 153 -12.60 -9.44 2.75
N GLU A 154 -13.18 -10.53 2.28
CA GLU A 154 -14.42 -10.51 1.48
C GLU A 154 -15.62 -10.55 2.43
N THR A 155 -16.69 -9.80 2.12
CA THR A 155 -17.98 -9.94 2.78
C THR A 155 -18.94 -10.68 1.85
N GLU A 156 -19.81 -11.52 2.43
CA GLU A 156 -20.78 -12.33 1.69
C GLU A 156 -21.78 -11.49 0.85
N THR A 157 -21.75 -10.15 0.98
CA THR A 157 -22.72 -9.22 0.36
C THR A 157 -22.32 -8.69 -1.03
N GLN A 158 -21.20 -9.12 -1.64
CA GLN A 158 -20.78 -8.62 -2.97
C GLN A 158 -21.13 -9.55 -4.14
N ASN A 159 -22.00 -10.54 -3.96
CA ASN A 159 -22.43 -11.45 -5.03
C ASN A 159 -23.80 -11.10 -5.61
N GLU A 160 -24.24 -9.84 -5.56
CA GLU A 160 -25.43 -9.37 -6.28
C GLU A 160 -25.05 -8.21 -7.22
N GLU A 161 -24.53 -8.58 -8.43
CA GLU A 161 -24.79 -7.85 -9.70
C GLU A 161 -24.35 -8.72 -10.88
#